data_0b7b0b929a064e669a989955bd11ddc4
#
_entry.id   0b7b0b929a064e669a989955bd11ddc4
#
_cell.length_a   1.000
_cell.length_b   1.000
_cell.length_c   1.000
_cell.angle_alpha   90.00
_cell.angle_beta   90.00
_cell.angle_gamma   90.00
#
_symmetry.space_group_name_H-M   'P 1'
#
loop_
_entity.id
_entity.type
_entity.pdbx_description
1 polymer ?
#
loop_
_entity_poly.entity_id
_entity_poly.type
_entity_poly.pdbx_seq_one_letter_code
_entity_poly.pdbx_strand_id
1 'polypeptide(L)'
;KFQDIGESFLKAIQLALYDISNKNIKIYPKDSKGNALNAYLAAKEFEEQGIKIVIGPVFYESLERLGEINKITFISLTNKTKEIPNNTIAFGINIESQIDALKKYFNEIKVSKTILLSPKSEFIYQSETVAKKDVLKFYRTYTYDANPKKITAEIEKLTKYRERKKDLERRIKILEKSDLYKDKNELKKLDQMHTLGEVNFDSVVIIDYGERLKSVLSSFMFSDVLSNEVNFFTINQWFDVTFFNENAMKNLHFPSIDYKNFKNFNKRFLNTFNEKPNKVSILAYDALGLIYYCWSNNNFQFKQDQLYTKKGFKGLHGEFFIKNNLSKHKLKIYKVLEKKFVKVY
;
A
#
# COMPACT_ATOMS: atom_id res chain seq x y z
N LYS A 1 17.32 4.25 -12.24
CA LYS A 1 16.15 3.86 -11.42
C LYS A 1 15.63 5.02 -10.55
N PHE A 2 16.52 5.84 -9.95
CA PHE A 2 16.09 7.01 -9.14
C PHE A 2 15.77 8.22 -10.01
N GLN A 3 16.48 8.40 -11.12
CA GLN A 3 16.27 9.47 -12.08
C GLN A 3 14.85 9.46 -12.63
N ASP A 4 14.35 8.30 -13.09
CA ASP A 4 13.01 8.14 -13.66
C ASP A 4 11.90 8.55 -12.66
N ILE A 5 12.12 8.30 -11.35
CA ILE A 5 11.17 8.70 -10.30
C ILE A 5 11.17 10.21 -10.15
N GLY A 6 12.35 10.84 -10.08
CA GLY A 6 12.51 12.29 -9.95
C GLY A 6 11.91 13.05 -11.13
N GLU A 7 12.18 12.60 -12.34
CA GLU A 7 11.63 13.19 -13.58
C GLU A 7 10.09 13.07 -13.61
N SER A 8 9.55 11.91 -13.25
CA SER A 8 8.10 11.71 -13.20
C SER A 8 7.43 12.62 -12.16
N PHE A 9 8.09 12.90 -11.04
CA PHE A 9 7.58 13.84 -10.04
C PHE A 9 7.64 15.28 -10.53
N LEU A 10 8.73 15.69 -11.15
CA LEU A 10 8.84 17.03 -11.72
C LEU A 10 7.75 17.26 -12.78
N LYS A 11 7.51 16.30 -13.67
CA LYS A 11 6.43 16.35 -14.65
C LYS A 11 5.04 16.41 -14.00
N ALA A 12 4.81 15.68 -12.89
CA ALA A 12 3.55 15.77 -12.14
C ALA A 12 3.36 17.16 -11.51
N ILE A 13 4.42 17.76 -10.98
CA ILE A 13 4.42 19.14 -10.47
C ILE A 13 4.15 20.14 -11.59
N GLN A 14 4.76 19.96 -12.78
CA GLN A 14 4.50 20.79 -13.95
C GLN A 14 3.03 20.72 -14.40
N LEU A 15 2.43 19.52 -14.37
CA LEU A 15 1.02 19.33 -14.69
C LEU A 15 0.11 20.06 -13.69
N ALA A 16 0.43 19.99 -12.38
CA ALA A 16 -0.29 20.73 -11.36
C ALA A 16 -0.13 22.25 -11.52
N LEU A 17 1.08 22.73 -11.86
CA LEU A 17 1.34 24.13 -12.11
C LEU A 17 0.54 24.66 -13.30
N TYR A 18 0.43 23.87 -14.37
CA TYR A 18 -0.40 24.19 -15.51
C TYR A 18 -1.88 24.35 -15.12
N ASP A 19 -2.41 23.45 -14.30
CA ASP A 19 -3.81 23.53 -13.83
C ASP A 19 -4.06 24.71 -12.88
N ILE A 20 -3.10 25.05 -12.05
CA ILE A 20 -3.17 26.22 -11.15
C ILE A 20 -3.20 27.51 -11.96
N SER A 21 -2.53 27.55 -13.13
CA SER A 21 -2.48 28.69 -14.06
C SER A 21 -2.03 30.02 -13.43
N ASN A 22 -1.24 29.97 -12.35
CA ASN A 22 -0.72 31.16 -11.66
C ASN A 22 0.72 31.45 -12.08
N LYS A 23 0.92 32.56 -12.83
CA LYS A 23 2.23 32.95 -13.36
C LYS A 23 3.25 33.37 -12.30
N ASN A 24 2.83 33.59 -11.05
CA ASN A 24 3.71 34.01 -9.97
C ASN A 24 4.39 32.84 -9.25
N ILE A 25 4.06 31.60 -9.59
CA ILE A 25 4.70 30.42 -9.02
C ILE A 25 5.91 30.05 -9.87
N LYS A 26 7.07 29.96 -9.26
CA LYS A 26 8.31 29.48 -9.87
C LYS A 26 8.77 28.22 -9.16
N ILE A 27 9.16 27.21 -9.94
CA ILE A 27 9.70 25.93 -9.44
C ILE A 27 11.19 25.91 -9.68
N TYR A 28 11.97 25.56 -8.65
CA TYR A 28 13.41 25.43 -8.67
C TYR A 28 13.80 23.96 -8.47
N PRO A 29 13.94 23.15 -9.52
CA PRO A 29 14.29 21.75 -9.37
C PRO A 29 15.75 21.58 -8.95
N LYS A 30 16.00 20.63 -8.04
CA LYS A 30 17.34 20.18 -7.62
C LYS A 30 17.35 18.66 -7.51
N ASP A 31 18.44 18.07 -7.96
CA ASP A 31 18.64 16.61 -7.85
C ASP A 31 19.36 16.28 -6.53
N SER A 32 18.66 15.59 -5.64
CA SER A 32 19.23 15.08 -4.39
C SER A 32 20.04 13.79 -4.55
N LYS A 33 20.09 13.22 -5.77
CA LYS A 33 20.74 11.94 -6.08
C LYS A 33 20.32 10.79 -5.15
N GLY A 34 19.20 10.94 -4.46
CA GLY A 34 18.63 9.96 -3.54
C GLY A 34 19.46 9.72 -2.26
N ASN A 35 20.29 10.67 -1.84
CA ASN A 35 21.10 10.53 -0.63
C ASN A 35 21.06 11.78 0.28
N ALA A 36 21.40 11.57 1.56
CA ALA A 36 21.30 12.61 2.59
C ALA A 36 22.22 13.83 2.34
N LEU A 37 23.45 13.61 1.90
CA LEU A 37 24.41 14.70 1.70
C LEU A 37 23.94 15.65 0.59
N ASN A 38 23.56 15.12 -0.58
CA ASN A 38 23.11 15.95 -1.69
C ASN A 38 21.77 16.63 -1.39
N ALA A 39 20.85 15.96 -0.68
CA ALA A 39 19.61 16.57 -0.21
C ALA A 39 19.88 17.76 0.74
N TYR A 40 20.80 17.60 1.67
CA TYR A 40 21.23 18.65 2.59
C TYR A 40 21.89 19.84 1.87
N LEU A 41 22.81 19.58 0.93
CA LEU A 41 23.46 20.64 0.15
C LEU A 41 22.46 21.42 -0.70
N ALA A 42 21.55 20.73 -1.38
CA ALA A 42 20.46 21.37 -2.12
C ALA A 42 19.55 22.20 -1.23
N ALA A 43 19.24 21.71 -0.02
CA ALA A 43 18.44 22.44 0.96
C ALA A 43 19.13 23.71 1.47
N LYS A 44 20.45 23.67 1.70
CA LYS A 44 21.23 24.88 2.06
C LYS A 44 21.17 25.94 0.97
N GLU A 45 21.37 25.55 -0.29
CA GLU A 45 21.27 26.51 -1.41
C GLU A 45 19.86 27.12 -1.47
N PHE A 46 18.81 26.33 -1.22
CA PHE A 46 17.44 26.86 -1.17
C PHE A 46 17.21 27.81 0.02
N GLU A 47 17.80 27.53 1.18
CA GLU A 47 17.71 28.39 2.36
C GLU A 47 18.38 29.75 2.08
N GLU A 48 19.56 29.78 1.43
CA GLU A 48 20.26 30.98 1.02
C GLU A 48 19.47 31.79 -0.03
N GLN A 49 18.72 31.13 -0.91
CA GLN A 49 17.80 31.75 -1.86
C GLN A 49 16.49 32.25 -1.25
N GLY A 50 16.27 32.03 0.06
CA GLY A 50 15.06 32.43 0.77
C GLY A 50 13.85 31.55 0.48
N ILE A 51 14.02 30.35 -0.08
CA ILE A 51 12.95 29.38 -0.32
C ILE A 51 12.50 28.82 1.01
N LYS A 52 11.19 28.84 1.26
CA LYS A 52 10.60 28.43 2.56
C LYS A 52 9.93 27.06 2.52
N ILE A 53 9.65 26.54 1.34
CA ILE A 53 8.95 25.26 1.19
C ILE A 53 9.53 24.45 0.04
N VAL A 54 9.72 23.14 0.27
CA VAL A 54 10.28 22.19 -0.70
C VAL A 54 9.41 20.96 -0.78
N ILE A 55 9.06 20.54 -2.00
CA ILE A 55 8.43 19.23 -2.26
C ILE A 55 9.54 18.20 -2.45
N GLY A 56 9.63 17.27 -1.55
CA GLY A 56 10.71 16.28 -1.50
C GLY A 56 11.47 16.32 -0.17
N PRO A 57 12.52 15.52 -0.05
CA PRO A 57 12.89 14.43 -0.95
C PRO A 57 11.88 13.27 -0.93
N VAL A 58 12.07 12.34 -1.86
CA VAL A 58 11.21 11.15 -1.99
C VAL A 58 11.63 10.06 -1.03
N PHE A 59 12.94 9.81 -0.95
CA PHE A 59 13.50 8.72 -0.18
C PHE A 59 13.74 9.13 1.26
N TYR A 60 13.41 8.22 2.16
CA TYR A 60 13.55 8.42 3.60
C TYR A 60 15.00 8.71 4.02
N GLU A 61 15.95 7.98 3.45
CA GLU A 61 17.38 8.11 3.72
C GLU A 61 17.90 9.53 3.42
N SER A 62 17.24 10.23 2.51
CA SER A 62 17.57 11.63 2.18
C SER A 62 17.10 12.64 3.23
N LEU A 63 16.33 12.21 4.25
CA LEU A 63 15.82 13.11 5.31
C LEU A 63 16.81 13.31 6.45
N GLU A 64 17.79 12.43 6.62
CA GLU A 64 18.65 12.30 7.80
C GLU A 64 19.20 13.64 8.33
N ARG A 65 19.64 14.52 7.43
CA ARG A 65 20.24 15.81 7.80
C ARG A 65 19.33 17.03 7.60
N LEU A 66 18.11 16.85 7.10
CA LEU A 66 17.24 17.98 6.82
C LEU A 66 16.73 18.69 8.09
N GLY A 67 16.78 18.03 9.24
CA GLY A 67 16.48 18.64 10.54
C GLY A 67 17.44 19.77 10.94
N GLU A 68 18.63 19.85 10.31
CA GLU A 68 19.59 20.95 10.51
C GLU A 68 19.18 22.25 9.80
N ILE A 69 18.24 22.19 8.86
CA ILE A 69 17.76 23.32 8.03
C ILE A 69 16.51 23.93 8.70
N ASN A 70 16.64 25.08 9.30
CA ASN A 70 15.58 25.62 10.16
C ASN A 70 14.52 26.50 9.47
N LYS A 71 14.81 27.01 8.26
CA LYS A 71 13.95 27.98 7.57
C LYS A 71 13.07 27.38 6.49
N ILE A 72 13.20 26.07 6.22
CA ILE A 72 12.48 25.36 5.16
C ILE A 72 11.54 24.34 5.77
N THR A 73 10.30 24.30 5.29
CA THR A 73 9.37 23.18 5.50
C THR A 73 9.45 22.22 4.32
N PHE A 74 9.72 20.94 4.59
CA PHE A 74 9.78 19.90 3.55
C PHE A 74 8.47 19.11 3.52
N ILE A 75 7.90 18.94 2.33
CA ILE A 75 6.81 17.98 2.08
C ILE A 75 7.42 16.77 1.39
N SER A 76 7.89 15.83 2.19
CA SER A 76 8.51 14.61 1.70
C SER A 76 7.45 13.60 1.25
N LEU A 77 7.68 12.95 0.12
CA LEU A 77 6.78 11.91 -0.40
C LEU A 77 7.06 10.52 0.20
N THR A 78 7.88 10.45 1.24
CA THR A 78 8.11 9.21 2.01
C THR A 78 6.85 8.70 2.68
N ASN A 79 6.69 7.39 2.75
CA ASN A 79 5.63 6.72 3.51
C ASN A 79 6.09 6.20 4.88
N LYS A 80 7.37 6.39 5.22
CA LYS A 80 7.90 6.08 6.57
C LYS A 80 7.42 7.12 7.58
N THR A 81 7.17 6.68 8.80
CA THR A 81 6.54 7.49 9.87
C THR A 81 7.41 7.67 11.10
N LYS A 82 8.60 7.06 11.11
CA LYS A 82 9.55 7.17 12.23
C LYS A 82 10.70 8.10 11.88
N GLU A 83 11.20 8.77 12.91
CA GLU A 83 12.42 9.62 12.83
C GLU A 83 12.30 10.69 11.71
N ILE A 84 11.10 11.25 11.57
CA ILE A 84 10.86 12.35 10.63
C ILE A 84 11.34 13.65 11.27
N PRO A 85 12.20 14.44 10.60
CA PRO A 85 12.61 15.74 11.10
C PRO A 85 11.43 16.67 11.39
N ASN A 86 11.53 17.52 12.41
CA ASN A 86 10.43 18.38 12.85
C ASN A 86 9.95 19.39 11.78
N ASN A 87 10.81 19.75 10.84
CA ASN A 87 10.52 20.63 9.70
C ASN A 87 10.03 19.87 8.47
N THR A 88 9.80 18.56 8.58
CA THR A 88 9.42 17.69 7.46
C THR A 88 8.05 17.07 7.71
N ILE A 89 7.19 17.12 6.70
CA ILE A 89 5.90 16.43 6.66
C ILE A 89 6.05 15.20 5.77
N ALA A 90 5.84 14.01 6.32
CA ALA A 90 5.76 12.77 5.56
C ALA A 90 4.40 12.68 4.87
N PHE A 91 4.37 12.96 3.57
CA PHE A 91 3.15 13.08 2.76
C PHE A 91 2.80 11.79 2.02
N GLY A 92 3.67 10.79 2.03
CA GLY A 92 3.40 9.49 1.41
C GLY A 92 2.27 8.71 2.10
N ILE A 93 1.67 7.78 1.38
CA ILE A 93 0.63 6.90 1.93
C ILE A 93 1.28 5.92 2.90
N ASN A 94 1.15 6.20 4.19
CA ASN A 94 1.76 5.42 5.24
C ASN A 94 0.94 4.16 5.61
N ILE A 95 1.56 3.28 6.36
CA ILE A 95 0.97 2.02 6.77
C ILE A 95 -0.24 2.24 7.71
N GLU A 96 -0.21 3.27 8.55
CA GLU A 96 -1.30 3.59 9.48
C GLU A 96 -2.60 3.91 8.74
N SER A 97 -2.52 4.72 7.69
CA SER A 97 -3.68 5.04 6.83
C SER A 97 -4.27 3.80 6.17
N GLN A 98 -3.42 2.87 5.76
CA GLN A 98 -3.85 1.63 5.12
C GLN A 98 -4.54 0.67 6.10
N ILE A 99 -3.98 0.53 7.30
CA ILE A 99 -4.58 -0.31 8.35
C ILE A 99 -5.87 0.29 8.89
N ASP A 100 -5.95 1.62 9.03
CA ASP A 100 -7.19 2.29 9.43
C ASP A 100 -8.32 2.03 8.42
N ALA A 101 -8.01 1.99 7.12
CA ALA A 101 -8.97 1.64 6.09
C ALA A 101 -9.41 0.17 6.18
N LEU A 102 -8.45 -0.77 6.37
CA LEU A 102 -8.76 -2.18 6.57
C LEU A 102 -9.61 -2.42 7.82
N LYS A 103 -9.30 -1.75 8.95
CA LYS A 103 -10.08 -1.86 10.19
C LYS A 103 -11.55 -1.50 9.99
N LYS A 104 -11.82 -0.39 9.30
CA LYS A 104 -13.20 0.02 9.00
C LYS A 104 -13.91 -1.03 8.17
N TYR A 105 -13.25 -1.54 7.13
CA TYR A 105 -13.82 -2.56 6.27
C TYR A 105 -14.04 -3.90 6.99
N PHE A 106 -13.14 -4.31 7.89
CA PHE A 106 -13.29 -5.53 8.70
C PHE A 106 -14.52 -5.49 9.60
N ASN A 107 -14.84 -4.31 10.15
CA ASN A 107 -16.07 -4.12 10.93
C ASN A 107 -17.34 -4.35 10.08
N GLU A 108 -17.29 -3.99 8.78
CA GLU A 108 -18.39 -4.20 7.83
C GLU A 108 -18.58 -5.69 7.50
N ILE A 109 -17.49 -6.38 7.14
CA ILE A 109 -17.56 -7.78 6.67
C ILE A 109 -17.49 -8.80 7.80
N LYS A 110 -17.36 -8.35 9.06
CA LYS A 110 -17.39 -9.17 10.28
C LYS A 110 -16.40 -10.34 10.30
N VAL A 111 -15.16 -10.13 9.81
CA VAL A 111 -14.09 -11.14 9.94
C VAL A 111 -13.76 -11.39 11.41
N SER A 112 -13.48 -12.62 11.78
CA SER A 112 -13.31 -13.03 13.18
C SER A 112 -11.90 -13.55 13.48
N LYS A 113 -11.34 -14.36 12.61
CA LYS A 113 -10.04 -15.02 12.80
C LYS A 113 -9.03 -14.58 11.74
N THR A 114 -8.64 -13.33 11.80
CA THR A 114 -7.63 -12.77 10.88
C THR A 114 -6.22 -13.15 11.31
N ILE A 115 -5.43 -13.70 10.39
CA ILE A 115 -3.99 -13.86 10.59
C ILE A 115 -3.21 -12.75 9.90
N LEU A 116 -2.10 -12.35 10.54
CA LEU A 116 -1.12 -11.45 9.94
C LEU A 116 0.05 -12.28 9.43
N LEU A 117 0.41 -12.09 8.17
CA LEU A 117 1.51 -12.76 7.50
C LEU A 117 2.50 -11.75 6.94
N SER A 118 3.78 -11.84 7.32
CA SER A 118 4.82 -10.93 6.86
C SER A 118 6.15 -11.66 6.61
N PRO A 119 6.98 -11.18 5.68
CA PRO A 119 8.32 -11.75 5.49
C PRO A 119 9.23 -11.45 6.68
N LYS A 120 10.20 -12.32 6.94
CA LYS A 120 11.33 -12.08 7.86
C LYS A 120 12.30 -11.05 7.26
N SER A 121 11.95 -9.77 7.29
CA SER A 121 12.72 -8.68 6.71
C SER A 121 12.47 -7.38 7.46
N GLU A 122 13.04 -6.27 6.99
CA GLU A 122 12.80 -4.91 7.55
C GLU A 122 11.31 -4.53 7.67
N PHE A 123 10.42 -5.14 6.89
CA PHE A 123 8.97 -4.97 7.02
C PHE A 123 8.38 -5.54 8.31
N ILE A 124 9.08 -6.43 9.01
CA ILE A 124 8.67 -6.96 10.32
C ILE A 124 8.42 -5.81 11.29
N TYR A 125 9.30 -4.83 11.30
CA TYR A 125 9.17 -3.69 12.20
C TYR A 125 7.90 -2.87 11.93
N GLN A 126 7.51 -2.70 10.68
CA GLN A 126 6.26 -2.03 10.31
C GLN A 126 5.04 -2.90 10.67
N SER A 127 5.10 -4.20 10.43
CA SER A 127 4.04 -5.14 10.77
C SER A 127 3.85 -5.29 12.28
N GLU A 128 4.93 -5.36 13.05
CA GLU A 128 4.88 -5.38 14.51
C GLU A 128 4.33 -4.07 15.08
N THR A 129 4.67 -2.92 14.49
CA THR A 129 4.12 -1.62 14.90
C THR A 129 2.61 -1.59 14.71
N VAL A 130 2.12 -2.17 13.62
CA VAL A 130 0.70 -2.27 13.30
C VAL A 130 -0.01 -3.28 14.20
N ALA A 131 0.61 -4.44 14.43
CA ALA A 131 0.08 -5.47 15.31
C ALA A 131 -0.01 -5.01 16.78
N LYS A 132 1.03 -4.27 17.26
CA LYS A 132 1.11 -3.76 18.63
C LYS A 132 0.17 -2.59 18.93
N LYS A 133 -0.28 -1.85 17.93
CA LYS A 133 -1.19 -0.68 18.13
C LYS A 133 -2.65 -1.05 18.34
N ASP A 134 -3.00 -2.32 18.51
CA ASP A 134 -4.39 -2.81 18.73
C ASP A 134 -5.43 -2.32 17.69
N VAL A 135 -4.95 -1.86 16.55
CA VAL A 135 -5.80 -1.32 15.49
C VAL A 135 -6.58 -2.43 14.80
N LEU A 136 -5.92 -3.58 14.57
CA LEU A 136 -6.54 -4.82 14.12
C LEU A 136 -6.23 -5.92 15.14
N LYS A 137 -7.27 -6.60 15.65
CA LYS A 137 -7.08 -7.78 16.50
C LYS A 137 -6.76 -8.99 15.63
N PHE A 138 -5.47 -9.30 15.52
CA PHE A 138 -5.06 -10.51 14.82
C PHE A 138 -5.20 -11.74 15.74
N TYR A 139 -5.82 -12.78 15.19
CA TYR A 139 -5.90 -14.08 15.86
C TYR A 139 -4.51 -14.71 16.06
N ARG A 140 -3.64 -14.58 15.03
CA ARG A 140 -2.22 -14.99 15.07
C ARG A 140 -1.39 -14.15 14.11
N THR A 141 -0.10 -14.07 14.40
CA THR A 141 0.91 -13.44 13.54
C THR A 141 1.95 -14.49 13.15
N TYR A 142 2.27 -14.57 11.86
CA TYR A 142 3.28 -15.46 11.31
C TYR A 142 4.28 -14.66 10.50
N THR A 143 5.54 -15.10 10.56
CA THR A 143 6.59 -14.61 9.66
C THR A 143 7.09 -15.75 8.78
N TYR A 144 7.37 -15.47 7.52
CA TYR A 144 7.87 -16.43 6.55
C TYR A 144 9.24 -16.03 6.00
N ASP A 145 10.02 -17.03 5.56
CA ASP A 145 11.26 -16.79 4.84
C ASP A 145 10.94 -16.27 3.42
N ALA A 146 11.48 -15.09 3.09
CA ALA A 146 11.23 -14.46 1.78
C ALA A 146 11.85 -15.20 0.58
N ASN A 147 12.59 -16.28 0.82
CA ASN A 147 13.12 -17.14 -0.25
C ASN A 147 11.98 -17.88 -0.95
N PRO A 148 11.74 -17.65 -2.27
CA PRO A 148 10.64 -18.27 -3.00
C PRO A 148 10.58 -19.80 -2.88
N LYS A 149 11.73 -20.47 -2.76
CA LYS A 149 11.82 -21.94 -2.61
C LYS A 149 11.26 -22.46 -1.29
N LYS A 150 11.14 -21.59 -0.27
CA LYS A 150 10.67 -21.96 1.08
C LYS A 150 9.21 -21.54 1.32
N ILE A 151 8.73 -20.53 0.63
CA ILE A 151 7.39 -19.95 0.85
C ILE A 151 6.31 -21.04 0.80
N THR A 152 6.30 -21.88 -0.23
CA THR A 152 5.28 -22.92 -0.37
C THR A 152 5.27 -23.90 0.81
N ALA A 153 6.43 -24.36 1.24
CA ALA A 153 6.53 -25.28 2.39
C ALA A 153 6.06 -24.64 3.70
N GLU A 154 6.33 -23.33 3.91
CA GLU A 154 5.86 -22.61 5.09
C GLU A 154 4.34 -22.39 5.06
N ILE A 155 3.75 -22.12 3.88
CA ILE A 155 2.29 -22.00 3.73
C ILE A 155 1.61 -23.36 3.87
N GLU A 156 2.16 -24.46 3.30
CA GLU A 156 1.65 -25.81 3.55
C GLU A 156 1.58 -26.13 5.05
N LYS A 157 2.62 -25.78 5.81
CA LYS A 157 2.64 -25.97 7.26
C LYS A 157 1.60 -25.11 7.96
N LEU A 158 1.46 -23.84 7.57
CA LEU A 158 0.49 -22.91 8.14
C LEU A 158 -0.95 -23.40 7.91
N THR A 159 -1.26 -23.90 6.72
CA THR A 159 -2.57 -24.38 6.32
C THR A 159 -2.85 -25.83 6.70
N LYS A 160 -1.86 -26.52 7.29
CA LYS A 160 -1.93 -27.98 7.57
C LYS A 160 -2.27 -28.80 6.32
N TYR A 161 -1.81 -28.37 5.15
CA TYR A 161 -2.16 -28.99 3.87
C TYR A 161 -1.94 -30.50 3.84
N ARG A 162 -0.77 -30.98 4.32
CA ARG A 162 -0.40 -32.41 4.31
C ARG A 162 -1.32 -33.25 5.23
N GLU A 163 -1.74 -32.69 6.37
CA GLU A 163 -2.66 -33.33 7.32
C GLU A 163 -4.05 -33.44 6.68
N ARG A 164 -4.56 -32.31 6.15
CA ARG A 164 -5.85 -32.24 5.46
C ARG A 164 -5.91 -33.18 4.24
N LYS A 165 -4.82 -33.32 3.50
CA LYS A 165 -4.71 -34.27 2.38
C LYS A 165 -4.76 -35.71 2.87
N LYS A 166 -4.02 -36.07 3.92
CA LYS A 166 -4.06 -37.42 4.52
C LYS A 166 -5.44 -37.77 5.08
N ASP A 167 -6.14 -36.77 5.65
CA ASP A 167 -7.50 -36.99 6.16
C ASP A 167 -8.48 -37.28 5.02
N LEU A 168 -8.36 -36.61 3.87
CA LEU A 168 -9.11 -36.92 2.66
C LEU A 168 -8.84 -38.34 2.19
N GLU A 169 -7.56 -38.71 2.00
CA GLU A 169 -7.17 -40.05 1.56
C GLU A 169 -7.68 -41.15 2.52
N ARG A 170 -7.64 -40.87 3.82
CA ARG A 170 -8.20 -41.82 4.83
C ARG A 170 -9.71 -41.95 4.71
N ARG A 171 -10.42 -40.85 4.54
CA ARG A 171 -11.87 -40.86 4.39
C ARG A 171 -12.31 -41.59 3.13
N ILE A 172 -11.66 -41.36 1.99
CA ILE A 172 -11.90 -42.05 0.75
C ILE A 172 -11.73 -43.59 0.93
N LYS A 173 -10.61 -44.04 1.51
CA LYS A 173 -10.35 -45.47 1.78
C LYS A 173 -11.39 -46.14 2.69
N ILE A 174 -12.01 -45.39 3.60
CA ILE A 174 -13.09 -45.91 4.44
C ILE A 174 -14.37 -46.09 3.61
N LEU A 175 -14.71 -45.09 2.77
CA LEU A 175 -15.94 -45.12 1.97
C LEU A 175 -15.87 -46.12 0.82
N GLU A 176 -14.70 -46.35 0.26
CA GLU A 176 -14.49 -47.38 -0.79
C GLU A 176 -14.85 -48.81 -0.31
N LYS A 177 -14.78 -49.05 1.01
CA LYS A 177 -15.13 -50.33 1.62
C LYS A 177 -16.62 -50.43 1.97
N SER A 178 -17.41 -49.41 1.73
CA SER A 178 -18.83 -49.36 2.08
C SER A 178 -19.69 -49.63 0.83
N ASP A 179 -20.69 -50.45 1.00
CA ASP A 179 -21.67 -50.73 -0.04
C ASP A 179 -22.91 -49.81 0.02
N LEU A 180 -22.97 -48.93 1.00
CA LEU A 180 -24.10 -48.06 1.19
C LEU A 180 -24.19 -47.01 0.08
N TYR A 181 -25.37 -46.82 -0.48
CA TYR A 181 -25.61 -45.81 -1.53
C TYR A 181 -25.22 -44.37 -1.11
N LYS A 182 -25.45 -44.01 0.17
CA LYS A 182 -25.05 -42.70 0.73
C LYS A 182 -23.54 -42.51 0.66
N ASP A 183 -22.77 -43.55 0.99
CA ASP A 183 -21.30 -43.48 1.00
C ASP A 183 -20.73 -43.40 -0.40
N LYS A 184 -21.35 -44.04 -1.39
CA LYS A 184 -20.99 -43.93 -2.81
C LYS A 184 -21.20 -42.49 -3.34
N ASN A 185 -22.24 -41.79 -2.89
CA ASN A 185 -22.47 -40.39 -3.24
C ASN A 185 -21.50 -39.43 -2.55
N GLU A 186 -21.11 -39.71 -1.29
CA GLU A 186 -20.06 -38.95 -0.58
C GLU A 186 -18.71 -39.17 -1.27
N LEU A 187 -18.36 -40.40 -1.61
CA LEU A 187 -17.12 -40.74 -2.33
C LEU A 187 -16.97 -39.93 -3.63
N LYS A 188 -18.01 -39.84 -4.46
CA LYS A 188 -17.98 -39.04 -5.70
C LYS A 188 -17.71 -37.56 -5.45
N LYS A 189 -18.11 -37.00 -4.30
CA LYS A 189 -17.81 -35.62 -3.93
C LYS A 189 -16.36 -35.46 -3.48
N LEU A 190 -15.89 -36.43 -2.66
CA LEU A 190 -14.52 -36.39 -2.13
C LEU A 190 -13.47 -36.61 -3.21
N ASP A 191 -13.75 -37.38 -4.23
CA ASP A 191 -12.88 -37.62 -5.40
C ASP A 191 -12.56 -36.31 -6.19
N GLN A 192 -13.40 -35.28 -6.04
CA GLN A 192 -13.21 -33.96 -6.65
C GLN A 192 -12.46 -32.98 -5.75
N MET A 193 -12.17 -33.35 -4.51
CA MET A 193 -11.50 -32.51 -3.54
C MET A 193 -9.99 -32.77 -3.52
N HIS A 194 -9.23 -31.76 -3.11
CA HIS A 194 -7.78 -31.90 -2.93
C HIS A 194 -7.37 -32.09 -1.48
N THR A 195 -8.19 -31.60 -0.55
CA THR A 195 -8.01 -31.75 0.90
C THR A 195 -9.36 -31.91 1.60
N LEU A 196 -9.33 -32.41 2.85
CA LEU A 196 -10.52 -32.51 3.71
C LEU A 196 -10.40 -31.54 4.90
N GLY A 197 -11.49 -30.83 5.19
CA GLY A 197 -11.55 -29.86 6.27
C GLY A 197 -11.05 -28.47 5.92
N GLU A 198 -11.41 -27.52 6.75
CA GLU A 198 -11.15 -26.11 6.55
C GLU A 198 -9.89 -25.66 7.33
N VAL A 199 -9.32 -24.53 6.94
CA VAL A 199 -8.28 -23.85 7.72
C VAL A 199 -8.89 -23.14 8.93
N ASN A 200 -8.11 -22.93 10.00
CA ASN A 200 -8.59 -22.32 11.24
C ASN A 200 -8.47 -20.78 11.23
N PHE A 201 -8.76 -20.16 10.08
CA PHE A 201 -8.84 -18.70 9.92
C PHE A 201 -9.74 -18.35 8.73
N ASP A 202 -10.39 -17.20 8.80
CA ASP A 202 -11.31 -16.70 7.77
C ASP A 202 -10.72 -15.57 6.92
N SER A 203 -9.58 -15.04 7.35
CA SER A 203 -8.92 -13.95 6.63
C SER A 203 -7.42 -13.89 6.89
N VAL A 204 -6.69 -13.37 5.91
CA VAL A 204 -5.23 -13.21 5.93
C VAL A 204 -4.87 -11.80 5.50
N VAL A 205 -4.12 -11.07 6.31
CA VAL A 205 -3.46 -9.81 5.93
C VAL A 205 -2.00 -10.13 5.61
N ILE A 206 -1.60 -9.93 4.36
CA ILE A 206 -0.24 -10.18 3.88
C ILE A 206 0.47 -8.85 3.72
N ILE A 207 1.53 -8.62 4.52
CA ILE A 207 2.38 -7.44 4.41
C ILE A 207 3.51 -7.73 3.45
N ASP A 208 3.20 -7.79 2.17
CA ASP A 208 4.19 -7.94 1.10
C ASP A 208 3.66 -7.34 -0.21
N TYR A 209 4.52 -7.29 -1.23
CA TYR A 209 4.18 -6.73 -2.53
C TYR A 209 4.96 -7.41 -3.67
N GLY A 210 4.55 -7.14 -4.91
CA GLY A 210 5.23 -7.62 -6.11
C GLY A 210 5.23 -9.15 -6.25
N GLU A 211 6.32 -9.72 -6.73
CA GLU A 211 6.43 -11.16 -7.00
C GLU A 211 6.34 -12.03 -5.75
N ARG A 212 6.80 -11.52 -4.59
CA ARG A 212 6.66 -12.28 -3.33
C ARG A 212 5.21 -12.42 -2.91
N LEU A 213 4.43 -11.35 -2.98
CA LEU A 213 2.98 -11.42 -2.72
C LEU A 213 2.29 -12.44 -3.64
N LYS A 214 2.63 -12.45 -4.93
CA LYS A 214 2.13 -13.46 -5.88
C LYS A 214 2.51 -14.87 -5.46
N SER A 215 3.76 -15.09 -5.07
CA SER A 215 4.24 -16.39 -4.61
C SER A 215 3.51 -16.88 -3.35
N VAL A 216 3.26 -15.99 -2.39
CA VAL A 216 2.50 -16.30 -1.17
C VAL A 216 1.07 -16.71 -1.52
N LEU A 217 0.36 -15.91 -2.31
CA LEU A 217 -1.02 -16.20 -2.71
C LEU A 217 -1.12 -17.48 -3.56
N SER A 218 -0.17 -17.71 -4.47
CA SER A 218 -0.09 -18.96 -5.24
C SER A 218 0.15 -20.17 -4.33
N SER A 219 0.92 -20.01 -3.26
CA SER A 219 1.17 -21.08 -2.27
C SER A 219 -0.08 -21.41 -1.45
N PHE A 220 -0.92 -20.41 -1.11
CA PHE A 220 -2.24 -20.65 -0.51
C PHE A 220 -3.15 -21.43 -1.46
N MET A 221 -3.22 -21.01 -2.72
CA MET A 221 -4.03 -21.71 -3.75
C MET A 221 -3.53 -23.14 -3.96
N PHE A 222 -2.21 -23.37 -4.03
CA PHE A 222 -1.61 -24.70 -4.08
C PHE A 222 -1.95 -25.55 -2.85
N SER A 223 -2.06 -24.93 -1.69
CA SER A 223 -2.42 -25.60 -0.43
C SER A 223 -3.94 -25.75 -0.25
N ASP A 224 -4.72 -25.60 -1.32
CA ASP A 224 -6.18 -25.74 -1.34
C ASP A 224 -6.86 -24.78 -0.34
N VAL A 225 -6.42 -23.53 -0.34
CA VAL A 225 -7.04 -22.42 0.41
C VAL A 225 -7.43 -21.35 -0.59
N LEU A 226 -8.70 -21.33 -0.92
CA LEU A 226 -9.21 -20.53 -2.03
C LEU A 226 -9.77 -19.18 -1.57
N SER A 227 -9.74 -18.22 -2.45
CA SER A 227 -10.20 -16.83 -2.18
C SER A 227 -11.74 -16.66 -2.13
N ASN A 228 -12.51 -17.71 -2.31
CA ASN A 228 -13.94 -17.78 -2.02
C ASN A 228 -14.25 -18.29 -0.60
N GLU A 229 -13.27 -18.86 0.08
CA GLU A 229 -13.37 -19.41 1.44
C GLU A 229 -12.67 -18.51 2.45
N VAL A 230 -11.51 -17.97 2.08
CA VAL A 230 -10.69 -17.12 2.92
C VAL A 230 -10.51 -15.75 2.25
N ASN A 231 -10.71 -14.68 3.01
CA ASN A 231 -10.49 -13.32 2.52
C ASN A 231 -9.01 -12.94 2.57
N PHE A 232 -8.42 -12.63 1.42
CA PHE A 232 -7.04 -12.17 1.34
C PHE A 232 -6.97 -10.65 1.24
N PHE A 233 -6.12 -10.07 2.08
CA PHE A 233 -5.85 -8.63 2.16
C PHE A 233 -4.36 -8.38 2.04
N THR A 234 -4.01 -7.24 1.44
CA THR A 234 -2.63 -6.76 1.41
C THR A 234 -2.58 -5.24 1.57
N ILE A 235 -1.39 -4.71 1.74
CA ILE A 235 -1.11 -3.28 1.83
C ILE A 235 -0.02 -2.89 0.82
N ASN A 236 0.28 -1.59 0.71
CA ASN A 236 1.30 -1.04 -0.20
C ASN A 236 1.04 -1.33 -1.69
N GLN A 237 -0.21 -1.54 -2.06
CA GLN A 237 -0.59 -1.80 -3.44
C GLN A 237 -1.09 -0.54 -4.14
N TRP A 238 -0.69 -0.44 -5.40
CA TRP A 238 -1.23 0.49 -6.37
C TRP A 238 -1.95 -0.31 -7.47
N PHE A 239 -2.73 0.36 -8.29
CA PHE A 239 -3.52 -0.27 -9.35
C PHE A 239 -2.62 -0.84 -10.46
N ASP A 240 -2.15 -2.07 -10.27
CA ASP A 240 -1.29 -2.79 -11.21
C ASP A 240 -2.10 -3.79 -12.02
N VAL A 241 -2.30 -3.48 -13.30
CA VAL A 241 -3.07 -4.33 -14.22
C VAL A 241 -2.48 -5.74 -14.43
N THR A 242 -1.21 -5.95 -14.09
CA THR A 242 -0.59 -7.28 -14.14
C THR A 242 -1.27 -8.28 -13.20
N PHE A 243 -1.94 -7.79 -12.15
CA PHE A 243 -2.74 -8.64 -11.24
C PHE A 243 -3.84 -9.40 -11.94
N PHE A 244 -4.35 -8.89 -13.07
CA PHE A 244 -5.43 -9.53 -13.80
C PHE A 244 -5.01 -10.83 -14.52
N ASN A 245 -3.72 -11.03 -14.70
CA ASN A 245 -3.16 -12.22 -15.36
C ASN A 245 -2.83 -13.34 -14.36
N GLU A 246 -2.99 -13.09 -13.06
CA GLU A 246 -2.63 -14.01 -12.00
C GLU A 246 -3.88 -14.53 -11.28
N ASN A 247 -4.19 -15.80 -11.43
CA ASN A 247 -5.36 -16.42 -10.77
C ASN A 247 -5.29 -16.27 -9.24
N ALA A 248 -4.10 -16.35 -8.64
CA ALA A 248 -3.90 -16.20 -7.22
C ALA A 248 -4.24 -14.79 -6.69
N MET A 249 -4.24 -13.76 -7.56
CA MET A 249 -4.62 -12.39 -7.22
C MET A 249 -6.13 -12.15 -7.27
N LYS A 250 -6.90 -13.09 -7.79
CA LYS A 250 -8.36 -12.97 -7.82
C LYS A 250 -8.90 -12.86 -6.40
N ASN A 251 -9.84 -11.96 -6.21
CA ASN A 251 -10.43 -11.64 -4.91
C ASN A 251 -9.47 -11.02 -3.86
N LEU A 252 -8.25 -10.65 -4.22
CA LEU A 252 -7.36 -9.91 -3.33
C LEU A 252 -7.92 -8.52 -3.03
N HIS A 253 -7.98 -8.16 -1.74
CA HIS A 253 -8.40 -6.84 -1.28
C HIS A 253 -7.20 -6.00 -0.88
N PHE A 254 -7.25 -4.69 -1.17
CA PHE A 254 -6.20 -3.77 -0.75
C PHE A 254 -6.72 -2.34 -0.58
N PRO A 255 -6.20 -1.58 0.40
CA PRO A 255 -6.49 -0.16 0.53
C PRO A 255 -5.69 0.63 -0.50
N SER A 256 -6.34 1.57 -1.16
CA SER A 256 -5.69 2.47 -2.11
C SER A 256 -6.47 3.78 -2.27
N ILE A 257 -5.90 4.70 -3.06
CA ILE A 257 -6.47 5.99 -3.40
C ILE A 257 -7.70 5.87 -4.31
N ASP A 258 -8.27 7.00 -4.72
CA ASP A 258 -9.39 6.98 -5.67
C ASP A 258 -8.96 6.47 -7.06
N TYR A 259 -9.47 5.32 -7.48
CA TYR A 259 -9.10 4.69 -8.76
C TYR A 259 -9.50 5.51 -9.98
N LYS A 260 -10.67 6.17 -9.94
CA LYS A 260 -11.14 7.00 -11.06
C LYS A 260 -10.19 8.18 -11.27
N ASN A 261 -9.84 8.87 -10.20
CA ASN A 261 -8.92 9.99 -10.26
C ASN A 261 -7.51 9.56 -10.66
N PHE A 262 -7.01 8.44 -10.12
CA PHE A 262 -5.72 7.85 -10.51
C PHE A 262 -5.67 7.54 -12.02
N LYS A 263 -6.71 6.90 -12.55
CA LYS A 263 -6.81 6.59 -13.99
C LYS A 263 -6.84 7.86 -14.85
N ASN A 264 -7.59 8.87 -14.43
CA ASN A 264 -7.69 10.15 -15.13
C ASN A 264 -6.35 10.90 -15.11
N PHE A 265 -5.67 10.94 -13.96
CA PHE A 265 -4.33 11.52 -13.84
C PHE A 265 -3.34 10.83 -14.78
N ASN A 266 -3.29 9.50 -14.77
CA ASN A 266 -2.39 8.72 -15.64
C ASN A 266 -2.65 8.98 -17.13
N LYS A 267 -3.94 9.08 -17.52
CA LYS A 267 -4.31 9.40 -18.91
C LYS A 267 -3.85 10.81 -19.30
N ARG A 268 -4.08 11.79 -18.45
CA ARG A 268 -3.63 13.19 -18.70
C ARG A 268 -2.13 13.27 -18.77
N PHE A 269 -1.42 12.65 -17.84
CA PHE A 269 0.05 12.61 -17.82
C PHE A 269 0.60 12.00 -19.11
N LEU A 270 0.08 10.84 -19.54
CA LEU A 270 0.47 10.19 -20.79
C LEU A 270 0.23 11.09 -22.00
N ASN A 271 -0.93 11.75 -22.07
CA ASN A 271 -1.25 12.64 -23.18
C ASN A 271 -0.36 13.90 -23.23
N THR A 272 0.10 14.38 -22.07
CA THR A 272 0.93 15.60 -21.99
C THR A 272 2.41 15.31 -22.25
N PHE A 273 2.93 14.19 -21.71
CA PHE A 273 4.36 13.90 -21.72
C PHE A 273 4.75 12.69 -22.60
N ASN A 274 3.78 12.02 -23.22
CA ASN A 274 3.94 10.81 -24.02
C ASN A 274 4.64 9.65 -23.27
N GLU A 275 4.48 9.60 -21.95
CA GLU A 275 5.02 8.55 -21.08
C GLU A 275 4.06 8.24 -19.92
N LYS A 276 4.22 7.06 -19.31
CA LYS A 276 3.43 6.69 -18.12
C LYS A 276 4.08 7.29 -16.85
N PRO A 277 3.28 7.89 -15.94
CA PRO A 277 3.82 8.38 -14.68
C PRO A 277 4.27 7.23 -13.77
N ASN A 278 5.22 7.53 -12.88
CA ASN A 278 5.43 6.67 -11.72
C ASN A 278 4.14 6.61 -10.89
N LYS A 279 3.83 5.45 -10.32
CA LYS A 279 2.56 5.20 -9.60
C LYS A 279 2.29 6.21 -8.47
N VAL A 280 3.34 6.72 -7.82
CA VAL A 280 3.21 7.69 -6.71
C VAL A 280 3.27 9.16 -7.14
N SER A 281 3.44 9.45 -8.43
CA SER A 281 3.57 10.85 -8.93
C SER A 281 2.32 11.70 -8.72
N ILE A 282 1.15 11.09 -8.59
CA ILE A 282 -0.09 11.79 -8.21
C ILE A 282 0.04 12.51 -6.86
N LEU A 283 0.87 11.99 -5.95
CA LEU A 283 1.14 12.65 -4.66
C LEU A 283 1.96 13.92 -4.83
N ALA A 284 2.89 13.97 -5.78
CA ALA A 284 3.65 15.17 -6.09
C ALA A 284 2.75 16.27 -6.68
N TYR A 285 1.81 15.89 -7.55
CA TYR A 285 0.77 16.79 -8.05
C TYR A 285 -0.05 17.39 -6.90
N ASP A 286 -0.54 16.55 -5.98
CA ASP A 286 -1.37 17.00 -4.85
C ASP A 286 -0.57 17.77 -3.81
N ALA A 287 0.74 17.51 -3.65
CA ALA A 287 1.62 18.29 -2.78
C ALA A 287 1.72 19.76 -3.24
N LEU A 288 1.87 20.00 -4.56
CA LEU A 288 1.84 21.37 -5.08
C LEU A 288 0.44 22.00 -4.90
N GLY A 289 -0.62 21.24 -5.14
CA GLY A 289 -1.99 21.71 -4.92
C GLY A 289 -2.23 22.11 -3.46
N LEU A 290 -1.74 21.34 -2.50
CA LEU A 290 -1.79 21.64 -1.07
C LEU A 290 -1.05 22.96 -0.73
N ILE A 291 0.18 23.11 -1.21
CA ILE A 291 0.98 24.32 -1.02
C ILE A 291 0.24 25.53 -1.57
N TYR A 292 -0.25 25.42 -2.79
CA TYR A 292 -0.98 26.50 -3.45
C TYR A 292 -2.25 26.88 -2.66
N TYR A 293 -3.02 25.89 -2.20
CA TYR A 293 -4.21 26.11 -1.41
C TYR A 293 -3.89 26.88 -0.12
N CYS A 294 -2.88 26.45 0.63
CA CYS A 294 -2.47 27.14 1.84
C CYS A 294 -1.96 28.56 1.56
N TRP A 295 -1.17 28.71 0.52
CA TRP A 295 -0.56 29.99 0.14
C TRP A 295 -1.62 30.99 -0.35
N SER A 296 -2.52 30.59 -1.25
CA SER A 296 -3.56 31.46 -1.79
C SER A 296 -4.58 31.90 -0.74
N ASN A 297 -4.89 31.04 0.23
CA ASN A 297 -5.82 31.37 1.34
C ASN A 297 -5.19 32.20 2.46
N ASN A 298 -3.92 32.59 2.35
CA ASN A 298 -3.21 33.39 3.34
C ASN A 298 -2.47 34.58 2.69
N ASN A 299 -3.13 35.32 1.81
CA ASN A 299 -2.54 36.48 1.15
C ASN A 299 -1.17 36.18 0.49
N PHE A 300 -1.02 35.00 -0.09
CA PHE A 300 0.21 34.51 -0.71
C PHE A 300 1.41 34.43 0.26
N GLN A 301 1.15 34.18 1.54
CA GLN A 301 2.16 33.90 2.54
C GLN A 301 2.00 32.46 3.03
N PHE A 302 3.04 31.66 2.90
CA PHE A 302 3.04 30.30 3.44
C PHE A 302 3.32 30.32 4.94
N LYS A 303 2.44 29.65 5.72
CA LYS A 303 2.62 29.34 7.14
C LYS A 303 2.38 27.87 7.37
N GLN A 304 3.29 27.21 8.05
CA GLN A 304 3.21 25.77 8.31
C GLN A 304 1.92 25.37 9.06
N ASP A 305 1.43 26.23 9.97
CA ASP A 305 0.21 25.96 10.76
C ASP A 305 -1.03 25.69 9.91
N GLN A 306 -1.07 26.24 8.70
CA GLN A 306 -2.17 26.03 7.77
C GLN A 306 -2.30 24.59 7.27
N LEU A 307 -1.22 23.82 7.37
CA LEU A 307 -1.21 22.40 7.01
C LEU A 307 -1.95 21.52 8.03
N TYR A 308 -2.21 22.02 9.25
CA TYR A 308 -2.79 21.24 10.35
C TYR A 308 -4.31 21.49 10.56
N THR A 309 -5.04 21.75 9.50
CA THR A 309 -6.49 21.97 9.60
C THR A 309 -7.27 20.72 9.98
N LYS A 310 -8.24 20.86 10.90
CA LYS A 310 -9.15 19.78 11.31
C LYS A 310 -10.05 19.28 10.16
N LYS A 311 -10.39 20.13 9.21
CA LYS A 311 -11.22 19.78 8.05
C LYS A 311 -10.48 18.90 7.04
N GLY A 312 -9.14 18.92 7.09
CA GLY A 312 -8.31 18.23 6.11
C GLY A 312 -8.37 18.87 4.72
N PHE A 313 -7.87 18.15 3.76
CA PHE A 313 -7.73 18.56 2.37
C PHE A 313 -8.29 17.49 1.43
N LYS A 314 -8.60 17.89 0.21
CA LYS A 314 -9.06 16.99 -0.83
C LYS A 314 -8.22 17.19 -2.08
N GLY A 315 -7.39 16.18 -2.38
CA GLY A 315 -6.58 16.10 -3.60
C GLY A 315 -7.16 15.12 -4.63
N LEU A 316 -6.42 14.90 -5.71
CA LEU A 316 -6.75 13.87 -6.70
C LEU A 316 -6.64 12.46 -6.11
N HIS A 317 -5.65 12.23 -5.23
CA HIS A 317 -5.52 10.92 -4.56
C HIS A 317 -6.63 10.64 -3.53
N GLY A 318 -7.36 11.67 -3.07
CA GLY A 318 -8.45 11.54 -2.12
C GLY A 318 -8.41 12.57 -1.01
N GLU A 319 -9.13 12.31 0.09
CA GLU A 319 -9.13 13.13 1.28
C GLU A 319 -7.98 12.75 2.21
N PHE A 320 -7.34 13.76 2.79
CA PHE A 320 -6.26 13.57 3.76
C PHE A 320 -6.21 14.72 4.77
N PHE A 321 -5.54 14.50 5.88
CA PHE A 321 -5.21 15.53 6.87
C PHE A 321 -3.82 15.29 7.43
N ILE A 322 -3.18 16.36 7.93
CA ILE A 322 -1.84 16.30 8.50
C ILE A 322 -1.94 16.41 10.02
N LYS A 323 -1.30 15.48 10.72
CA LYS A 323 -1.20 15.47 12.18
C LYS A 323 0.17 14.96 12.60
N ASN A 324 0.83 15.71 13.50
CA ASN A 324 2.18 15.36 13.98
C ASN A 324 3.16 15.09 12.82
N ASN A 325 3.19 15.98 11.84
CA ASN A 325 4.03 15.89 10.64
C ASN A 325 3.79 14.65 9.75
N LEU A 326 2.71 13.91 9.95
CA LEU A 326 2.33 12.76 9.15
C LEU A 326 1.01 13.03 8.44
N SER A 327 0.97 12.74 7.15
CA SER A 327 -0.30 12.72 6.42
C SER A 327 -1.10 11.47 6.76
N LYS A 328 -2.39 11.64 7.01
CA LYS A 328 -3.36 10.57 7.18
C LYS A 328 -4.34 10.60 6.02
N HIS A 329 -4.34 9.54 5.22
CA HIS A 329 -5.14 9.43 4.01
C HIS A 329 -6.41 8.63 4.27
N LYS A 330 -7.55 9.11 3.79
CA LYS A 330 -8.80 8.32 3.74
C LYS A 330 -8.77 7.45 2.50
N LEU A 331 -8.34 6.21 2.67
CA LEU A 331 -8.26 5.25 1.60
C LEU A 331 -9.57 4.48 1.41
N LYS A 332 -9.77 3.97 0.21
CA LYS A 332 -10.86 3.07 -0.17
C LYS A 332 -10.34 1.65 -0.26
N ILE A 333 -11.21 0.66 -0.06
CA ILE A 333 -10.82 -0.74 -0.27
C ILE A 333 -11.25 -1.17 -1.67
N TYR A 334 -10.32 -1.76 -2.38
CA TYR A 334 -10.52 -2.34 -3.70
C TYR A 334 -10.31 -3.84 -3.67
N LYS A 335 -11.03 -4.51 -4.56
CA LYS A 335 -10.93 -5.94 -4.80
C LYS A 335 -10.57 -6.20 -6.26
N VAL A 336 -9.69 -7.16 -6.50
CA VAL A 336 -9.38 -7.65 -7.86
C VAL A 336 -10.47 -8.62 -8.27
N LEU A 337 -11.31 -8.25 -9.21
CA LEU A 337 -12.44 -9.07 -9.67
C LEU A 337 -12.62 -8.93 -11.18
N GLU A 338 -12.70 -10.06 -11.90
CA GLU A 338 -12.99 -10.10 -13.35
C GLU A 338 -12.16 -9.11 -14.19
N LYS A 339 -10.85 -9.11 -13.95
CA LYS A 339 -9.90 -8.18 -14.62
C LYS A 339 -10.22 -6.70 -14.39
N LYS A 340 -10.78 -6.36 -13.23
CA LYS A 340 -11.10 -4.99 -12.82
C LYS A 340 -10.70 -4.76 -11.37
N PHE A 341 -10.43 -3.52 -11.02
CA PHE A 341 -10.38 -3.07 -9.63
C PHE A 341 -11.76 -2.54 -9.25
N VAL A 342 -12.44 -3.28 -8.39
CA VAL A 342 -13.79 -2.93 -7.93
C VAL A 342 -13.68 -2.32 -6.54
N LYS A 343 -14.21 -1.11 -6.36
CA LYS A 343 -14.33 -0.50 -5.04
C LYS A 343 -15.38 -1.28 -4.24
N VAL A 344 -14.99 -1.76 -3.05
CA VAL A 344 -15.88 -2.51 -2.15
C VAL A 344 -16.17 -1.76 -0.86
N TYR A 345 -15.34 -0.74 -0.54
CA TYR A 345 -15.57 0.13 0.62
C TYR A 345 -15.03 1.56 0.37
#